data_c237055768a0740ca45d14c41c17429b
#
_entry.id   c237055768a0740ca45d14c41c17429b
#
_cell.length_a   1.000
_cell.length_b   1.000
_cell.length_c   1.000
_cell.angle_alpha   90.00
_cell.angle_beta   90.00
_cell.angle_gamma   90.00
#
_symmetry.space_group_name_H-M   'P 1'
#
loop_
_entity.id
_entity.type
_entity.pdbx_description
1 polymer ?
#
loop_
_entity_poly.entity_id
_entity_poly.type
_entity_poly.pdbx_seq_one_letter_code
_entity_poly.pdbx_strand_id
1 'polypeptide(L)'
;MPSRDTHRRADAAHNREAILTAALTALTESDEASLNSIAKQAGVANATLYRHFPSRESLILAVYRQEVEQVVETAEALLAQNPPVQALSEWVDRLARYAMTKHGLADALRAATSSDPLFAQTYQSIVGALESLLTAAQEAGQIRRDLDPNDVILALAGLWELDPRGDWQAQAKRLFSIVFNGLRG
;
A
#
# COMPACT_ATOMS: atom_id res chain seq x y z
N MET A 1 -27.56 -24.68 -3.26
CA MET A 1 -26.96 -24.30 -4.56
C MET A 1 -26.74 -22.79 -4.55
N PRO A 2 -25.54 -22.28 -4.80
CA PRO A 2 -25.32 -20.84 -4.88
C PRO A 2 -26.14 -20.29 -6.06
N SER A 3 -26.83 -19.16 -5.82
CA SER A 3 -27.68 -18.53 -6.82
C SER A 3 -26.84 -17.94 -7.97
N ARG A 4 -27.42 -17.79 -9.16
CA ARG A 4 -26.77 -17.09 -10.30
C ARG A 4 -26.23 -15.70 -9.94
N ASP A 5 -26.82 -15.06 -8.96
CA ASP A 5 -26.39 -13.73 -8.46
C ASP A 5 -25.09 -13.80 -7.65
N THR A 6 -24.86 -14.89 -6.91
CA THR A 6 -23.63 -15.11 -6.15
C THR A 6 -22.44 -15.35 -7.08
N HIS A 7 -22.64 -16.14 -8.15
CA HIS A 7 -21.59 -16.36 -9.18
C HIS A 7 -21.23 -15.06 -9.90
N ARG A 8 -22.23 -14.28 -10.33
CA ARG A 8 -22.00 -13.02 -11.02
C ARG A 8 -21.26 -11.98 -10.16
N ARG A 9 -21.51 -11.95 -8.84
CA ARG A 9 -20.79 -11.08 -7.91
C ARG A 9 -19.35 -11.55 -7.71
N ALA A 10 -19.12 -12.84 -7.59
CA ALA A 10 -17.79 -13.42 -7.47
C ALA A 10 -16.94 -13.15 -8.73
N ASP A 11 -17.51 -13.33 -9.94
CA ASP A 11 -16.85 -13.03 -11.21
C ASP A 11 -16.53 -11.53 -11.34
N ALA A 12 -17.42 -10.66 -10.89
CA ALA A 12 -17.19 -9.22 -10.91
C ALA A 12 -16.06 -8.81 -9.94
N ALA A 13 -16.01 -9.39 -8.74
CA ALA A 13 -14.94 -9.16 -7.78
C ALA A 13 -13.59 -9.66 -8.32
N HIS A 14 -13.55 -10.87 -8.88
CA HIS A 14 -12.35 -11.44 -9.50
C HIS A 14 -11.82 -10.58 -10.66
N ASN A 15 -12.72 -10.16 -11.56
CA ASN A 15 -12.35 -9.27 -12.66
C ASN A 15 -11.80 -7.93 -12.17
N ARG A 16 -12.41 -7.35 -11.12
CA ARG A 16 -11.94 -6.11 -10.52
C ARG A 16 -10.51 -6.26 -9.97
N GLU A 17 -10.25 -7.32 -9.24
CA GLU A 17 -8.92 -7.63 -8.69
C GLU A 17 -7.87 -7.85 -9.78
N ALA A 18 -8.19 -8.62 -10.83
CA ALA A 18 -7.32 -8.82 -11.97
C ALA A 18 -6.97 -7.50 -12.68
N ILE A 19 -7.95 -6.60 -12.84
CA ILE A 19 -7.72 -5.28 -13.43
C ILE A 19 -6.78 -4.45 -12.54
N LEU A 20 -6.99 -4.43 -11.22
CA LEU A 20 -6.16 -3.64 -10.30
C LEU A 20 -4.71 -4.14 -10.25
N THR A 21 -4.52 -5.46 -10.25
CA THR A 21 -3.17 -6.08 -10.32
C THR A 21 -2.45 -5.74 -11.62
N ALA A 22 -3.12 -5.87 -12.76
CA ALA A 22 -2.55 -5.52 -14.05
C ALA A 22 -2.26 -4.01 -14.15
N ALA A 23 -3.15 -3.17 -13.62
CA ALA A 23 -2.97 -1.73 -13.59
C ALA A 23 -1.79 -1.31 -12.73
N LEU A 24 -1.61 -1.91 -11.54
CA LEU A 24 -0.47 -1.65 -10.67
C LEU A 24 0.85 -1.89 -11.43
N THR A 25 1.00 -3.06 -12.04
CA THR A 25 2.20 -3.40 -12.82
C THR A 25 2.42 -2.42 -13.97
N ALA A 26 1.42 -2.22 -14.82
CA ALA A 26 1.53 -1.39 -16.01
C ALA A 26 1.83 0.10 -15.68
N LEU A 27 1.18 0.65 -14.66
CA LEU A 27 1.35 2.05 -14.25
C LEU A 27 2.67 2.30 -13.51
N THR A 28 3.25 1.26 -12.89
CA THR A 28 4.58 1.35 -12.26
C THR A 28 5.70 1.27 -13.31
N GLU A 29 5.46 0.55 -14.42
CA GLU A 29 6.42 0.41 -15.51
C GLU A 29 6.38 1.59 -16.50
N SER A 30 5.22 2.22 -16.71
CA SER A 30 5.03 3.32 -17.68
C SER A 30 3.83 4.19 -17.35
N ASP A 31 4.05 5.49 -17.26
CA ASP A 31 3.00 6.51 -17.11
C ASP A 31 2.05 6.56 -18.31
N GLU A 32 2.46 6.03 -19.46
CA GLU A 32 1.67 6.01 -20.71
C GLU A 32 0.83 4.74 -20.88
N ALA A 33 0.84 3.80 -19.91
CA ALA A 33 0.05 2.57 -19.99
C ALA A 33 -1.43 2.88 -20.27
N SER A 34 -1.97 2.36 -21.37
CA SER A 34 -3.36 2.61 -21.77
C SER A 34 -4.33 1.68 -21.06
N LEU A 35 -5.59 2.14 -20.86
CA LEU A 35 -6.65 1.28 -20.30
C LEU A 35 -6.88 0.00 -21.13
N ASN A 36 -6.70 0.09 -22.46
CA ASN A 36 -6.83 -1.06 -23.36
C ASN A 36 -5.70 -2.10 -23.15
N SER A 37 -4.46 -1.64 -22.91
CA SER A 37 -3.34 -2.55 -22.59
C SER A 37 -3.54 -3.21 -21.25
N ILE A 38 -4.03 -2.47 -20.26
CA ILE A 38 -4.35 -2.99 -18.91
C ILE A 38 -5.47 -4.03 -18.99
N ALA A 39 -6.56 -3.77 -19.73
CA ALA A 39 -7.64 -4.75 -19.92
C ALA A 39 -7.13 -6.06 -20.55
N LYS A 40 -6.27 -5.96 -21.58
CA LYS A 40 -5.64 -7.11 -22.22
C LYS A 40 -4.76 -7.89 -21.25
N GLN A 41 -3.95 -7.21 -20.45
CA GLN A 41 -3.09 -7.83 -19.44
C GLN A 41 -3.90 -8.50 -18.32
N ALA A 42 -5.02 -7.89 -17.91
CA ALA A 42 -5.96 -8.45 -16.93
C ALA A 42 -6.81 -9.62 -17.47
N GLY A 43 -6.76 -9.90 -18.79
CA GLY A 43 -7.57 -10.94 -19.42
C GLY A 43 -9.06 -10.61 -19.48
N VAL A 44 -9.45 -9.32 -19.45
CA VAL A 44 -10.85 -8.89 -19.49
C VAL A 44 -11.16 -8.08 -20.75
N ALA A 45 -12.44 -8.08 -21.15
CA ALA A 45 -12.88 -7.20 -22.23
C ALA A 45 -12.82 -5.73 -21.82
N ASN A 46 -12.50 -4.82 -22.76
CA ASN A 46 -12.47 -3.37 -22.51
C ASN A 46 -13.77 -2.86 -21.87
N ALA A 47 -14.93 -3.32 -22.36
CA ALA A 47 -16.23 -2.97 -21.80
C ALA A 47 -16.37 -3.36 -20.31
N THR A 48 -15.72 -4.44 -19.89
CA THR A 48 -15.67 -4.87 -18.48
C THR A 48 -14.82 -3.91 -17.66
N LEU A 49 -13.64 -3.53 -18.15
CA LEU A 49 -12.78 -2.56 -17.47
C LEU A 49 -13.53 -1.22 -17.30
N TYR A 50 -14.10 -0.65 -18.38
CA TYR A 50 -14.81 0.63 -18.32
C TYR A 50 -16.05 0.60 -17.43
N ARG A 51 -16.68 -0.56 -17.23
CA ARG A 51 -17.78 -0.72 -16.28
C ARG A 51 -17.30 -0.62 -14.82
N HIS A 52 -16.11 -1.12 -14.51
CA HIS A 52 -15.51 -1.02 -13.18
C HIS A 52 -14.85 0.32 -12.93
N PHE A 53 -14.17 0.85 -13.95
CA PHE A 53 -13.36 2.06 -13.89
C PHE A 53 -13.65 2.94 -15.10
N PRO A 54 -14.60 3.90 -14.98
CA PRO A 54 -15.04 4.72 -16.10
C PRO A 54 -13.95 5.62 -16.69
N SER A 55 -12.91 5.94 -15.92
CA SER A 55 -11.79 6.76 -16.35
C SER A 55 -10.46 6.21 -15.85
N ARG A 56 -9.36 6.70 -16.44
CA ARG A 56 -7.99 6.40 -16.00
C ARG A 56 -7.77 6.84 -14.54
N GLU A 57 -8.25 8.01 -14.17
CA GLU A 57 -8.14 8.58 -12.83
C GLU A 57 -8.84 7.68 -11.81
N SER A 58 -10.05 7.18 -12.12
CA SER A 58 -10.79 6.27 -11.24
C SER A 58 -10.05 4.94 -11.01
N LEU A 59 -9.34 4.44 -12.02
CA LEU A 59 -8.51 3.24 -11.90
C LEU A 59 -7.27 3.51 -11.03
N ILE A 60 -6.56 4.62 -11.26
CA ILE A 60 -5.38 5.01 -10.50
C ILE A 60 -5.71 5.16 -9.01
N LEU A 61 -6.80 5.86 -8.69
CA LEU A 61 -7.27 6.04 -7.31
C LEU A 61 -7.65 4.70 -6.66
N ALA A 62 -8.23 3.79 -7.42
CA ALA A 62 -8.58 2.47 -6.91
C ALA A 62 -7.34 1.59 -6.65
N VAL A 63 -6.33 1.64 -7.51
CA VAL A 63 -5.02 0.99 -7.29
C VAL A 63 -4.38 1.53 -6.02
N TYR A 64 -4.33 2.85 -5.87
CA TYR A 64 -3.75 3.50 -4.70
C TYR A 64 -4.46 3.10 -3.41
N ARG A 65 -5.80 3.10 -3.38
CA ARG A 65 -6.58 2.66 -2.22
C ARG A 65 -6.30 1.21 -1.84
N GLN A 66 -6.26 0.33 -2.82
CA GLN A 66 -5.97 -1.10 -2.58
C GLN A 66 -4.58 -1.31 -1.96
N GLU A 67 -3.56 -0.60 -2.44
CA GLU A 67 -2.22 -0.69 -1.88
C GLU A 67 -2.16 -0.22 -0.42
N VAL A 68 -2.90 0.85 -0.08
CA VAL A 68 -3.03 1.32 1.30
C VAL A 68 -3.77 0.32 2.19
N GLU A 69 -4.91 -0.20 1.71
CA GLU A 69 -5.68 -1.22 2.42
C GLU A 69 -4.80 -2.43 2.76
N GLN A 70 -3.99 -2.90 1.81
CA GLN A 70 -3.05 -4.01 2.04
C GLN A 70 -1.98 -3.67 3.09
N VAL A 71 -1.46 -2.45 3.12
CA VAL A 71 -0.50 -2.03 4.16
C VAL A 71 -1.17 -2.07 5.54
N VAL A 72 -2.39 -1.55 5.65
CA VAL A 72 -3.15 -1.50 6.91
C VAL A 72 -3.49 -2.92 7.41
N GLU A 73 -4.10 -3.75 6.56
CA GLU A 73 -4.52 -5.12 6.91
C GLU A 73 -3.33 -6.01 7.28
N THR A 74 -2.17 -5.79 6.66
CA THR A 74 -0.94 -6.54 6.96
C THR A 74 -0.51 -6.37 8.43
N ALA A 75 -0.78 -5.23 9.08
CA ALA A 75 -0.38 -5.00 10.47
C ALA A 75 -1.05 -6.00 11.44
N GLU A 76 -2.37 -6.17 11.34
CA GLU A 76 -3.11 -7.12 12.18
C GLU A 76 -2.68 -8.57 11.90
N ALA A 77 -2.54 -8.93 10.61
CA ALA A 77 -2.12 -10.27 10.21
C ALA A 77 -0.71 -10.62 10.74
N LEU A 78 0.21 -9.67 10.72
CA LEU A 78 1.56 -9.85 11.24
C LEU A 78 1.57 -9.98 12.76
N LEU A 79 0.81 -9.18 13.49
CA LEU A 79 0.67 -9.27 14.95
C LEU A 79 0.07 -10.60 15.40
N ALA A 80 -0.83 -11.18 14.61
CA ALA A 80 -1.42 -12.48 14.90
C ALA A 80 -0.43 -13.65 14.75
N GLN A 81 0.67 -13.49 13.99
CA GLN A 81 1.58 -14.57 13.60
C GLN A 81 3.00 -14.42 14.15
N ASN A 82 3.39 -13.21 14.58
CA ASN A 82 4.76 -12.89 14.94
C ASN A 82 4.87 -12.16 16.29
N PRO A 83 6.01 -12.25 16.99
CA PRO A 83 6.32 -11.34 18.08
C PRO A 83 6.23 -9.87 17.64
N PRO A 84 5.77 -8.95 18.51
CA PRO A 84 5.43 -7.57 18.09
C PRO A 84 6.55 -6.81 17.37
N VAL A 85 7.78 -6.92 17.81
CA VAL A 85 8.94 -6.29 17.15
C VAL A 85 9.22 -6.88 15.76
N GLN A 86 9.03 -8.18 15.59
CA GLN A 86 9.17 -8.82 14.28
C GLN A 86 8.03 -8.36 13.36
N ALA A 87 6.80 -8.33 13.85
CA ALA A 87 5.64 -7.82 13.12
C ALA A 87 5.88 -6.37 12.65
N LEU A 88 6.39 -5.50 13.53
CA LEU A 88 6.76 -4.12 13.17
C LEU A 88 7.82 -4.07 12.07
N SER A 89 8.87 -4.89 12.16
CA SER A 89 9.93 -4.95 11.15
C SER A 89 9.41 -5.39 9.77
N GLU A 90 8.60 -6.44 9.74
CA GLU A 90 8.02 -6.96 8.50
C GLU A 90 7.00 -5.98 7.89
N TRP A 91 6.26 -5.27 8.75
CA TRP A 91 5.34 -4.23 8.32
C TRP A 91 6.07 -3.03 7.69
N VAL A 92 7.22 -2.61 8.25
CA VAL A 92 8.03 -1.53 7.64
C VAL A 92 8.59 -1.96 6.28
N ASP A 93 8.96 -3.23 6.10
CA ASP A 93 9.32 -3.77 4.77
C ASP A 93 8.14 -3.68 3.78
N ARG A 94 6.91 -3.88 4.23
CA ARG A 94 5.70 -3.68 3.41
C ARG A 94 5.46 -2.22 3.10
N LEU A 95 5.64 -1.33 4.10
CA LEU A 95 5.53 0.12 3.93
C LEU A 95 6.56 0.65 2.91
N ALA A 96 7.79 0.13 2.92
CA ALA A 96 8.81 0.49 1.95
C ALA A 96 8.42 0.08 0.51
N ARG A 97 7.84 -1.10 0.32
CA ARG A 97 7.30 -1.52 -0.98
C ARG A 97 6.17 -0.60 -1.46
N TYR A 98 5.25 -0.25 -0.55
CA TYR A 98 4.20 0.72 -0.85
C TYR A 98 4.77 2.10 -1.25
N ALA A 99 5.83 2.57 -0.58
CA ALA A 99 6.50 3.81 -0.95
C ALA A 99 7.03 3.77 -2.39
N MET A 100 7.61 2.65 -2.83
CA MET A 100 8.07 2.47 -4.22
C MET A 100 6.91 2.45 -5.21
N THR A 101 5.80 1.78 -4.89
CA THR A 101 4.59 1.80 -5.71
C THR A 101 4.04 3.22 -5.85
N LYS A 102 3.94 3.96 -4.73
CA LYS A 102 3.48 5.36 -4.74
C LYS A 102 4.41 6.25 -5.56
N HIS A 103 5.73 6.02 -5.51
CA HIS A 103 6.70 6.74 -6.33
C HIS A 103 6.44 6.52 -7.83
N GLY A 104 6.25 5.25 -8.26
CA GLY A 104 5.91 4.92 -9.65
C GLY A 104 4.56 5.46 -10.13
N LEU A 105 3.63 5.76 -9.21
CA LEU A 105 2.31 6.34 -9.52
C LEU A 105 2.25 7.87 -9.31
N ALA A 106 3.36 8.53 -8.94
CA ALA A 106 3.34 9.90 -8.43
C ALA A 106 2.73 10.91 -9.43
N ASP A 107 3.08 10.83 -10.71
CA ASP A 107 2.57 11.74 -11.73
C ASP A 107 1.09 11.47 -12.04
N ALA A 108 0.73 10.19 -12.14
CA ALA A 108 -0.64 9.77 -12.36
C ALA A 108 -1.56 10.14 -11.19
N LEU A 109 -1.09 10.01 -9.95
CA LEU A 109 -1.81 10.45 -8.75
C LEU A 109 -1.94 11.97 -8.70
N ARG A 110 -0.90 12.74 -9.02
CA ARG A 110 -0.99 14.20 -9.09
C ARG A 110 -2.04 14.68 -10.08
N ALA A 111 -2.11 14.05 -11.25
CA ALA A 111 -3.11 14.37 -12.26
C ALA A 111 -4.53 14.02 -11.80
N ALA A 112 -4.70 12.94 -11.03
CA ALA A 112 -6.01 12.45 -10.59
C ALA A 112 -6.54 13.16 -9.32
N THR A 113 -5.67 13.77 -8.48
CA THR A 113 -6.02 14.12 -7.08
C THR A 113 -5.80 15.57 -6.69
N SER A 114 -5.79 16.53 -7.61
CA SER A 114 -5.49 17.95 -7.30
C SER A 114 -6.31 18.57 -6.13
N SER A 115 -7.28 17.84 -5.52
CA SER A 115 -8.09 18.31 -4.39
C SER A 115 -8.74 17.17 -3.57
N ASP A 116 -8.28 15.92 -3.62
CA ASP A 116 -8.97 14.80 -2.96
C ASP A 116 -8.53 14.64 -1.49
N PRO A 117 -9.47 14.55 -0.50
CA PRO A 117 -9.18 14.24 0.89
C PRO A 117 -8.57 12.83 1.11
N LEU A 118 -8.46 12.04 0.05
CA LEU A 118 -7.94 10.67 0.07
C LEU A 118 -6.56 10.55 0.74
N PHE A 119 -5.66 11.51 0.49
CA PHE A 119 -4.31 11.46 1.09
C PHE A 119 -4.32 11.63 2.60
N ALA A 120 -5.17 12.51 3.13
CA ALA A 120 -5.32 12.70 4.57
C ALA A 120 -5.89 11.44 5.25
N GLN A 121 -6.92 10.84 4.66
CA GLN A 121 -7.51 9.58 5.16
C GLN A 121 -6.50 8.43 5.10
N THR A 122 -5.77 8.30 4.00
CA THR A 122 -4.73 7.29 3.82
C THR A 122 -3.63 7.41 4.87
N TYR A 123 -3.15 8.63 5.12
CA TYR A 123 -2.14 8.89 6.14
C TYR A 123 -2.62 8.43 7.52
N GLN A 124 -3.84 8.79 7.91
CA GLN A 124 -4.42 8.39 9.20
C GLN A 124 -4.57 6.87 9.32
N SER A 125 -4.95 6.17 8.26
CA SER A 125 -5.05 4.71 8.27
C SER A 125 -3.69 4.03 8.48
N ILE A 126 -2.63 4.53 7.82
CA ILE A 126 -1.26 4.02 7.98
C ILE A 126 -0.74 4.31 9.40
N VAL A 127 -0.99 5.52 9.94
CA VAL A 127 -0.61 5.89 11.31
C VAL A 127 -1.32 4.98 12.32
N GLY A 128 -2.61 4.71 12.16
CA GLY A 128 -3.36 3.79 13.03
C GLY A 128 -2.83 2.34 13.00
N ALA A 129 -2.42 1.85 11.83
CA ALA A 129 -1.78 0.53 11.72
C ALA A 129 -0.43 0.51 12.45
N LEU A 130 0.38 1.55 12.30
CA LEU A 130 1.64 1.71 13.05
C LEU A 130 1.41 1.78 14.57
N GLU A 131 0.40 2.54 15.02
CA GLU A 131 0.03 2.67 16.43
C GLU A 131 -0.27 1.30 17.06
N SER A 132 -1.02 0.44 16.37
CA SER A 132 -1.31 -0.92 16.84
C SER A 132 -0.03 -1.75 17.02
N LEU A 133 0.91 -1.66 16.09
CA LEU A 133 2.21 -2.36 16.15
C LEU A 133 3.10 -1.82 17.26
N LEU A 134 3.17 -0.51 17.43
CA LEU A 134 3.94 0.14 18.50
C LEU A 134 3.37 -0.21 19.87
N THR A 135 2.05 -0.14 20.04
CA THR A 135 1.37 -0.48 21.30
C THR A 135 1.68 -1.92 21.71
N ALA A 136 1.56 -2.87 20.79
CA ALA A 136 1.88 -4.27 21.07
C ALA A 136 3.35 -4.48 21.49
N ALA A 137 4.29 -3.78 20.84
CA ALA A 137 5.72 -3.87 21.16
C ALA A 137 6.06 -3.15 22.50
N GLN A 138 5.38 -2.07 22.83
CA GLN A 138 5.48 -1.36 24.11
C GLN A 138 4.93 -2.21 25.29
N GLU A 139 3.79 -2.86 25.09
CA GLU A 139 3.21 -3.77 26.09
C GLU A 139 4.10 -4.97 26.34
N ALA A 140 4.76 -5.50 25.31
CA ALA A 140 5.77 -6.55 25.43
C ALA A 140 7.11 -6.07 26.02
N GLY A 141 7.28 -4.78 26.32
CA GLY A 141 8.53 -4.21 26.86
C GLY A 141 9.71 -4.23 25.89
N GLN A 142 9.45 -4.30 24.59
CA GLN A 142 10.47 -4.44 23.55
C GLN A 142 10.94 -3.11 22.97
N ILE A 143 10.14 -2.05 23.17
CA ILE A 143 10.45 -0.67 22.79
C ILE A 143 10.03 0.31 23.90
N ARG A 144 10.54 1.54 23.85
CA ARG A 144 10.22 2.61 24.81
C ARG A 144 8.74 3.02 24.69
N ARG A 145 8.16 3.55 25.79
CA ARG A 145 6.71 3.83 25.88
C ARG A 145 6.31 5.23 25.48
N ASP A 146 7.25 6.14 25.29
CA ASP A 146 7.05 7.57 25.03
C ASP A 146 7.11 7.91 23.51
N LEU A 147 6.74 6.97 22.66
CA LEU A 147 6.73 7.15 21.20
C LEU A 147 5.37 7.63 20.72
N ASP A 148 5.37 8.73 19.94
CA ASP A 148 4.21 9.14 19.16
C ASP A 148 4.24 8.48 17.78
N PRO A 149 3.17 7.80 17.33
CA PRO A 149 3.12 7.17 16.03
C PRO A 149 3.39 8.11 14.85
N ASN A 150 2.98 9.40 14.97
CA ASN A 150 3.26 10.40 13.94
C ASN A 150 4.75 10.74 13.86
N ASP A 151 5.45 10.79 14.99
CA ASP A 151 6.90 11.03 15.00
C ASP A 151 7.64 9.84 14.37
N VAL A 152 7.19 8.62 14.65
CA VAL A 152 7.79 7.42 14.07
C VAL A 152 7.55 7.36 12.56
N ILE A 153 6.33 7.65 12.06
CA ILE A 153 6.07 7.69 10.62
C ILE A 153 6.88 8.79 9.94
N LEU A 154 7.05 9.94 10.59
CA LEU A 154 7.89 11.03 10.09
C LEU A 154 9.37 10.62 10.02
N ALA A 155 9.87 9.90 11.01
CA ALA A 155 11.23 9.34 10.98
C ALA A 155 11.40 8.30 9.86
N LEU A 156 10.35 7.57 9.49
CA LEU A 156 10.31 6.65 8.35
C LEU A 156 10.12 7.38 7.00
N ALA A 157 9.90 8.70 6.99
CA ALA A 157 9.65 9.44 5.75
C ALA A 157 10.80 9.35 4.73
N GLY A 158 12.02 9.06 5.17
CA GLY A 158 13.14 8.75 4.27
C GLY A 158 12.91 7.56 3.32
N LEU A 159 11.93 6.70 3.60
CA LEU A 159 11.54 5.62 2.68
C LEU A 159 10.94 6.15 1.36
N TRP A 160 10.33 7.34 1.38
CA TRP A 160 9.75 7.98 0.19
C TRP A 160 10.79 8.66 -0.70
N GLU A 161 12.03 8.85 -0.20
CA GLU A 161 13.16 9.44 -0.93
C GLU A 161 14.10 8.38 -1.52
N LEU A 162 13.78 7.09 -1.37
CA LEU A 162 14.58 6.00 -1.93
C LEU A 162 14.48 5.98 -3.46
N ASP A 163 15.63 5.79 -4.13
CA ASP A 163 15.66 5.61 -5.58
C ASP A 163 15.14 4.21 -5.97
N PRO A 164 13.99 4.09 -6.66
CA PRO A 164 13.45 2.79 -7.06
C PRO A 164 14.33 2.03 -8.06
N ARG A 165 15.29 2.71 -8.71
CA ARG A 165 16.25 2.10 -9.64
C ARG A 165 17.50 1.56 -8.92
N GLY A 166 17.71 1.93 -7.64
CA GLY A 166 18.82 1.49 -6.80
C GLY A 166 18.51 0.24 -6.01
N ASP A 167 19.44 -0.13 -5.10
CA ASP A 167 19.23 -1.19 -4.12
C ASP A 167 18.40 -0.65 -2.94
N TRP A 168 17.18 -0.23 -3.24
CA TRP A 168 16.27 0.39 -2.28
C TRP A 168 15.90 -0.57 -1.12
N GLN A 169 15.84 -1.89 -1.36
CA GLN A 169 15.52 -2.87 -0.32
C GLN A 169 16.59 -2.88 0.78
N ALA A 170 17.87 -2.96 0.40
CA ALA A 170 18.96 -2.92 1.38
C ALA A 170 19.05 -1.54 2.05
N GLN A 171 18.79 -0.46 1.32
CA GLN A 171 18.77 0.89 1.87
C GLN A 171 17.61 1.08 2.86
N ALA A 172 16.41 0.61 2.55
CA ALA A 172 15.26 0.64 3.44
C ALA A 172 15.55 -0.10 4.76
N LYS A 173 16.17 -1.29 4.69
CA LYS A 173 16.57 -2.05 5.89
C LYS A 173 17.58 -1.29 6.74
N ARG A 174 18.56 -0.61 6.14
CA ARG A 174 19.53 0.21 6.88
C ARG A 174 18.87 1.40 7.56
N LEU A 175 17.98 2.11 6.86
CA LEU A 175 17.20 3.23 7.44
C LEU A 175 16.33 2.76 8.60
N PHE A 176 15.59 1.66 8.41
CA PHE A 176 14.79 1.09 9.48
C PHE A 176 15.64 0.69 10.69
N SER A 177 16.82 0.09 10.48
CA SER A 177 17.70 -0.27 11.58
C SER A 177 18.12 0.94 12.43
N ILE A 178 18.34 2.11 11.80
CA ILE A 178 18.64 3.35 12.51
C ILE A 178 17.43 3.80 13.35
N VAL A 179 16.25 3.87 12.73
CA VAL A 179 15.01 4.23 13.44
C VAL A 179 14.73 3.25 14.57
N PHE A 180 14.80 1.94 14.28
CA PHE A 180 14.51 0.89 15.24
C PHE A 180 15.42 0.90 16.49
N ASN A 181 16.71 1.23 16.32
CA ASN A 181 17.62 1.40 17.45
C ASN A 181 17.17 2.58 18.34
N GLY A 182 16.64 3.65 17.74
CA GLY A 182 16.06 4.76 18.48
C GLY A 182 14.73 4.41 19.20
N LEU A 183 13.97 3.41 18.70
CA LEU A 183 12.75 2.95 19.36
C LEU A 183 13.03 2.10 20.61
N ARG A 184 14.18 1.47 20.70
CA ARG A 184 14.56 0.61 21.84
C ARG A 184 15.06 1.40 23.06
N GLY A 185 15.60 2.60 22.87
CA GLY A 185 16.20 3.41 23.94
C GLY A 185 17.62 2.99 24.26
#